data_638a337dc24ffa72564b0c2a31e35ac8
#
_entry.id   638a337dc24ffa72564b0c2a31e35ac8
#
_cell.length_a   1.000
_cell.length_b   1.000
_cell.length_c   1.000
_cell.angle_alpha   90.00
_cell.angle_beta   90.00
_cell.angle_gamma   90.00
#
_symmetry.space_group_name_H-M   'P 1'
#
loop_
_entity.id
_entity.type
_entity.pdbx_description
1 polymer ?
#
loop_
_entity_poly.entity_id
_entity_poly.type
_entity_poly.pdbx_seq_one_letter_code
_entity_poly.pdbx_strand_id
1 'polypeptide(L)'
;MSIRFTAKAHRGMVALTVAAGLAVGVAGCGGGGGDDKNPKASASAPTNRGSDPSTQKGQADGPLAEMKGSDGLLLQITSVERDSGGFLTVNGSLVNDGDKSVTVPSQVRGDETEIVRHGRSLGGATLVDSKSKKRYYVLRDTDGRPLTTTGFSSLKSGESLAVFMQFPAPPADTPEVVFQLPTFASATIQISG
;
A
#
# COMPACT_ATOMS: atom_id res chain seq x y z
N MET A 1 4.03 54.38 -3.51
CA MET A 1 4.90 54.13 -2.35
C MET A 1 5.57 52.77 -2.54
N SER A 2 6.82 52.78 -3.05
CA SER A 2 7.50 51.56 -3.49
C SER A 2 8.49 51.15 -2.42
N ILE A 3 8.31 49.97 -1.84
CA ILE A 3 9.25 49.42 -0.86
C ILE A 3 10.08 48.34 -1.57
N ARG A 4 11.35 48.63 -1.77
CA ARG A 4 12.34 47.69 -2.30
C ARG A 4 12.97 46.93 -1.12
N PHE A 5 12.84 45.60 -1.10
CA PHE A 5 13.62 44.76 -0.18
C PHE A 5 14.83 44.19 -0.92
N THR A 6 16.00 44.54 -0.42
CA THR A 6 17.31 44.08 -0.85
C THR A 6 17.60 42.67 -0.33
N ALA A 7 17.98 41.78 -1.22
CA ALA A 7 18.49 40.44 -0.93
C ALA A 7 19.87 40.53 -0.26
N LYS A 8 20.07 39.80 0.84
CA LYS A 8 21.35 39.57 1.46
C LYS A 8 21.72 38.10 1.35
N ALA A 9 22.68 37.84 0.48
CA ALA A 9 23.26 36.51 0.27
C ALA A 9 24.20 36.17 1.43
N HIS A 10 24.03 35.02 2.05
CA HIS A 10 25.07 34.41 2.89
C HIS A 10 25.49 33.07 2.24
N ARG A 11 26.70 33.15 1.67
CA ARG A 11 27.51 31.99 1.32
C ARG A 11 28.07 31.40 2.62
N GLY A 12 27.71 30.19 2.96
CA GLY A 12 28.38 29.40 3.99
C GLY A 12 28.82 28.08 3.36
N MET A 13 30.11 28.05 3.04
CA MET A 13 30.85 26.89 2.54
C MET A 13 31.37 26.14 3.77
N VAL A 14 30.97 24.91 3.99
CA VAL A 14 31.66 24.02 4.94
C VAL A 14 31.93 22.70 4.21
N ALA A 15 33.21 22.55 3.89
CA ALA A 15 33.79 21.27 3.49
C ALA A 15 34.12 20.49 4.77
N LEU A 16 33.78 19.20 4.81
CA LEU A 16 34.38 18.30 5.80
C LEU A 16 34.66 16.94 5.15
N THR A 17 35.90 16.60 5.29
CA THR A 17 36.73 15.52 4.78
C THR A 17 36.39 14.14 5.35
N VAL A 18 36.41 13.19 4.49
CA VAL A 18 36.97 11.81 4.46
C VAL A 18 37.51 11.25 5.78
N ALA A 19 37.06 10.05 6.12
CA ALA A 19 37.88 9.03 6.78
C ALA A 19 37.50 7.63 6.23
N ALA A 20 38.46 7.06 5.51
CA ALA A 20 38.49 5.67 5.07
C ALA A 20 38.92 4.79 6.25
N GLY A 21 38.19 3.69 6.43
CA GLY A 21 38.57 2.63 7.37
C GLY A 21 38.49 1.28 6.66
N LEU A 22 39.65 0.78 6.21
CA LEU A 22 39.88 -0.59 5.79
C LEU A 22 40.07 -1.48 7.00
N ALA A 23 39.31 -2.58 7.09
CA ALA A 23 39.65 -3.69 7.96
C ALA A 23 39.61 -5.00 7.15
N VAL A 24 40.79 -5.53 6.95
CA VAL A 24 41.14 -6.83 6.39
C VAL A 24 41.11 -7.86 7.55
N GLY A 25 40.55 -9.04 7.32
CA GLY A 25 40.61 -10.16 8.27
C GLY A 25 40.23 -11.44 7.52
N VAL A 26 41.16 -12.06 6.98
CA VAL A 26 41.96 -13.27 7.22
C VAL A 26 41.18 -14.58 7.01
N ALA A 27 41.66 -15.28 6.00
CA ALA A 27 41.43 -16.66 5.61
C ALA A 27 41.85 -17.66 6.70
N GLY A 28 41.07 -18.72 6.86
CA GLY A 28 41.43 -19.92 7.58
C GLY A 28 41.25 -21.14 6.67
N CYS A 29 42.32 -21.55 6.07
CA CYS A 29 42.49 -22.85 5.40
C CYS A 29 42.85 -23.90 6.46
N GLY A 30 42.29 -25.08 6.37
CA GLY A 30 42.72 -26.26 7.14
C GLY A 30 42.19 -27.50 6.46
N GLY A 31 43.12 -28.16 5.80
CA GLY A 31 43.03 -29.34 5.01
C GLY A 31 43.31 -30.64 5.78
N GLY A 32 43.22 -31.76 5.09
CA GLY A 32 43.55 -33.14 5.45
C GLY A 32 42.35 -34.06 5.28
N GLY A 33 42.23 -34.93 4.36
CA GLY A 33 42.92 -36.01 3.78
C GLY A 33 42.62 -37.32 4.53
N GLY A 34 42.06 -38.34 3.84
CA GLY A 34 42.06 -39.72 4.33
C GLY A 34 40.87 -40.59 3.95
N ASP A 35 41.06 -41.34 3.00
CA ASP A 35 40.53 -42.58 2.44
C ASP A 35 39.52 -43.46 3.22
N ASP A 36 38.65 -44.05 2.37
CA ASP A 36 38.19 -45.45 2.31
C ASP A 36 37.03 -45.99 3.16
N LYS A 37 36.14 -46.59 2.37
CA LYS A 37 35.25 -47.75 2.60
C LYS A 37 33.81 -47.54 2.96
N ASN A 38 33.02 -47.71 1.86
CA ASN A 38 31.64 -48.21 1.92
C ASN A 38 31.58 -49.64 2.56
N PRO A 39 30.60 -50.03 3.38
CA PRO A 39 29.40 -50.60 2.78
C PRO A 39 28.07 -50.28 3.47
N LYS A 40 27.04 -50.18 2.59
CA LYS A 40 25.63 -50.63 2.73
C LYS A 40 24.91 -50.63 4.09
N ALA A 41 23.76 -50.01 3.95
CA ALA A 41 22.44 -50.40 4.46
C ALA A 41 21.93 -49.69 5.71
N SER A 42 20.91 -49.01 5.54
CA SER A 42 19.62 -49.08 6.16
C SER A 42 18.95 -47.73 6.30
N ALA A 43 17.76 -47.69 5.78
CA ALA A 43 16.81 -46.58 5.82
C ALA A 43 16.55 -46.10 7.24
N SER A 44 16.65 -44.80 7.44
CA SER A 44 15.86 -44.04 8.40
C SER A 44 15.68 -42.63 7.85
N ALA A 45 14.48 -42.36 7.39
CA ALA A 45 14.07 -41.05 6.96
C ALA A 45 14.14 -40.05 8.14
N PRO A 46 14.79 -38.91 7.99
CA PRO A 46 14.55 -37.81 8.91
C PRO A 46 13.19 -37.22 8.56
N THR A 47 12.28 -37.27 9.48
CA THR A 47 11.01 -36.54 9.49
C THR A 47 11.34 -35.05 9.45
N ASN A 48 11.34 -34.51 8.27
CA ASN A 48 11.38 -33.07 8.06
C ASN A 48 10.04 -32.52 8.52
N ARG A 49 10.00 -32.03 9.77
CA ARG A 49 8.90 -31.17 10.20
C ARG A 49 9.02 -29.87 9.42
N GLY A 50 8.49 -29.89 8.22
CA GLY A 50 8.14 -28.70 7.50
C GLY A 50 7.19 -27.90 8.41
N SER A 51 7.57 -26.70 8.75
CA SER A 51 6.65 -25.70 9.25
C SER A 51 5.60 -25.53 8.18
N ASP A 52 4.42 -26.08 8.41
CA ASP A 52 3.25 -25.79 7.60
C ASP A 52 3.05 -24.28 7.62
N PRO A 53 3.01 -23.63 6.46
CA PRO A 53 2.53 -22.28 6.42
C PRO A 53 1.08 -22.34 6.93
N SER A 54 0.82 -21.60 7.99
CA SER A 54 -0.52 -21.43 8.55
C SER A 54 -1.45 -21.10 7.40
N THR A 55 -2.33 -22.05 7.09
CA THR A 55 -3.42 -21.86 6.12
C THR A 55 -4.27 -20.71 6.67
N GLN A 56 -4.10 -19.53 6.12
CA GLN A 56 -5.06 -18.46 6.31
C GLN A 56 -6.42 -19.00 5.93
N LYS A 57 -7.30 -19.11 6.92
CA LYS A 57 -8.68 -19.49 6.75
C LYS A 57 -9.29 -18.63 5.64
N GLY A 58 -9.66 -19.30 4.56
CA GLY A 58 -10.68 -18.99 3.60
C GLY A 58 -11.05 -17.52 3.43
N GLN A 59 -10.29 -16.80 2.63
CA GLN A 59 -10.83 -15.69 1.86
C GLN A 59 -11.66 -16.35 0.77
N ALA A 60 -12.94 -15.99 0.66
CA ALA A 60 -13.78 -16.36 -0.48
C ALA A 60 -13.01 -16.00 -1.76
N ASP A 61 -13.00 -16.88 -2.76
CA ASP A 61 -12.24 -16.75 -4.01
C ASP A 61 -12.71 -15.56 -4.89
N GLY A 62 -12.93 -14.38 -4.32
CA GLY A 62 -13.37 -13.18 -5.03
C GLY A 62 -13.19 -11.91 -4.21
N PRO A 63 -13.32 -10.74 -4.84
CA PRO A 63 -13.25 -9.46 -4.15
C PRO A 63 -14.44 -9.31 -3.18
N LEU A 64 -14.21 -8.63 -2.06
CA LEU A 64 -15.26 -8.30 -1.08
C LEU A 64 -16.32 -7.37 -1.66
N ALA A 65 -15.94 -6.52 -2.61
CA ALA A 65 -16.83 -5.64 -3.34
C ALA A 65 -16.24 -5.25 -4.68
N GLU A 66 -17.12 -5.03 -5.66
CA GLU A 66 -16.76 -4.47 -6.96
C GLU A 66 -17.57 -3.20 -7.21
N MET A 67 -16.89 -2.14 -7.63
CA MET A 67 -17.50 -0.85 -7.87
C MET A 67 -17.15 -0.37 -9.27
N LYS A 68 -18.18 -0.25 -10.10
CA LYS A 68 -18.03 0.27 -11.47
C LYS A 68 -17.81 1.77 -11.45
N GLY A 69 -16.79 2.22 -12.15
CA GLY A 69 -16.49 3.61 -12.44
C GLY A 69 -16.89 4.01 -13.85
N SER A 70 -16.44 5.17 -14.30
CA SER A 70 -16.60 5.63 -15.68
C SER A 70 -15.64 4.90 -16.62
N ASP A 71 -16.00 4.84 -17.90
CA ASP A 71 -15.14 4.45 -19.02
C ASP A 71 -14.51 3.04 -18.89
N GLY A 72 -15.19 2.11 -18.24
CA GLY A 72 -14.71 0.74 -18.02
C GLY A 72 -13.77 0.59 -16.82
N LEU A 73 -13.59 1.61 -15.99
CA LEU A 73 -12.88 1.46 -14.72
C LEU A 73 -13.70 0.63 -13.74
N LEU A 74 -13.03 -0.27 -13.04
CA LEU A 74 -13.57 -1.12 -12.00
C LEU A 74 -12.66 -1.07 -10.78
N LEU A 75 -13.19 -0.79 -9.61
CA LEU A 75 -12.46 -0.91 -8.34
C LEU A 75 -12.92 -2.17 -7.62
N GLN A 76 -12.00 -3.09 -7.39
CA GLN A 76 -12.22 -4.33 -6.65
C GLN A 76 -11.57 -4.19 -5.28
N ILE A 77 -12.36 -4.29 -4.21
CA ILE A 77 -11.85 -4.30 -2.83
C ILE A 77 -11.59 -5.75 -2.44
N THR A 78 -10.37 -6.04 -2.00
CA THR A 78 -9.92 -7.40 -1.65
C THR A 78 -9.79 -7.63 -0.16
N SER A 79 -9.44 -6.59 0.61
CA SER A 79 -9.43 -6.68 2.07
C SER A 79 -9.75 -5.33 2.73
N VAL A 80 -10.28 -5.40 3.95
CA VAL A 80 -10.60 -4.26 4.82
C VAL A 80 -10.20 -4.64 6.23
N GLU A 81 -9.04 -4.19 6.68
CA GLU A 81 -8.40 -4.70 7.89
C GLU A 81 -8.17 -3.59 8.91
N ARG A 82 -8.51 -3.86 10.18
CA ARG A 82 -8.12 -3.00 11.30
C ARG A 82 -6.72 -3.38 11.75
N ASP A 83 -5.92 -2.38 12.07
CA ASP A 83 -4.67 -2.59 12.78
C ASP A 83 -4.75 -2.16 14.25
N SER A 84 -3.76 -2.58 15.04
CA SER A 84 -3.66 -2.22 16.45
C SER A 84 -3.35 -0.74 16.70
N GLY A 85 -2.98 0.01 15.66
CA GLY A 85 -2.70 1.44 15.71
C GLY A 85 -3.94 2.33 15.61
N GLY A 86 -5.13 1.74 15.45
CA GLY A 86 -6.38 2.49 15.30
C GLY A 86 -6.64 2.96 13.87
N PHE A 87 -6.03 2.30 12.89
CA PHE A 87 -6.24 2.55 11.48
C PHE A 87 -7.06 1.44 10.84
N LEU A 88 -7.68 1.76 9.72
CA LEU A 88 -8.35 0.81 8.83
C LEU A 88 -7.69 0.91 7.46
N THR A 89 -7.14 -0.20 6.99
CA THR A 89 -6.55 -0.29 5.66
C THR A 89 -7.50 -1.02 4.72
N VAL A 90 -7.84 -0.35 3.63
CA VAL A 90 -8.62 -0.92 2.51
C VAL A 90 -7.66 -1.21 1.38
N ASN A 91 -7.55 -2.48 0.97
CA ASN A 91 -6.75 -2.93 -0.16
C ASN A 91 -7.65 -3.35 -1.32
N GLY A 92 -7.11 -3.24 -2.53
CA GLY A 92 -7.85 -3.62 -3.72
C GLY A 92 -7.04 -3.50 -5.01
N SER A 93 -7.76 -3.52 -6.12
CA SER A 93 -7.22 -3.32 -7.45
C SER A 93 -8.10 -2.39 -8.25
N LEU A 94 -7.49 -1.39 -8.88
CA LEU A 94 -8.14 -0.55 -9.88
C LEU A 94 -7.86 -1.16 -11.25
N VAL A 95 -8.90 -1.60 -11.94
CA VAL A 95 -8.82 -2.34 -13.20
C VAL A 95 -9.45 -1.53 -14.31
N ASN A 96 -8.86 -1.55 -15.49
CA ASN A 96 -9.51 -1.11 -16.71
C ASN A 96 -10.08 -2.34 -17.44
N ASP A 97 -11.37 -2.59 -17.27
CA ASP A 97 -12.11 -3.68 -17.92
C ASP A 97 -12.63 -3.29 -19.33
N GLY A 98 -12.28 -2.12 -19.80
CA GLY A 98 -12.65 -1.60 -21.14
C GLY A 98 -11.64 -2.00 -22.21
N ASP A 99 -12.03 -1.78 -23.48
CA ASP A 99 -11.23 -2.14 -24.67
C ASP A 99 -10.13 -1.11 -25.01
N LYS A 100 -10.13 0.04 -24.35
CA LYS A 100 -9.23 1.17 -24.66
C LYS A 100 -8.51 1.63 -23.39
N SER A 101 -7.35 2.27 -23.61
CA SER A 101 -6.69 2.97 -22.51
C SER A 101 -7.59 4.07 -21.94
N VAL A 102 -7.71 4.13 -20.61
CA VAL A 102 -8.53 5.11 -19.90
C VAL A 102 -7.67 5.97 -18.99
N THR A 103 -7.94 7.26 -18.96
CA THR A 103 -7.34 8.16 -17.96
C THR A 103 -8.18 8.12 -16.70
N VAL A 104 -7.57 7.82 -15.56
CA VAL A 104 -8.27 7.83 -14.28
C VAL A 104 -8.76 9.26 -13.99
N PRO A 105 -10.05 9.45 -13.69
CA PRO A 105 -10.63 10.77 -13.44
C PRO A 105 -9.92 11.51 -12.31
N SER A 106 -9.69 12.80 -12.49
CA SER A 106 -9.01 13.61 -11.45
C SER A 106 -9.82 13.73 -10.16
N GLN A 107 -11.13 13.55 -10.24
CA GLN A 107 -12.05 13.62 -9.10
C GLN A 107 -11.77 12.56 -8.02
N VAL A 108 -11.16 11.41 -8.38
CA VAL A 108 -10.83 10.34 -7.40
C VAL A 108 -9.85 10.80 -6.31
N ARG A 109 -9.08 11.85 -6.57
CA ARG A 109 -8.18 12.44 -5.57
C ARG A 109 -8.88 13.31 -4.54
N GLY A 110 -10.15 13.71 -4.80
CA GLY A 110 -10.83 14.77 -4.05
C GLY A 110 -10.45 16.16 -4.56
N ASP A 111 -11.08 17.17 -4.00
CA ASP A 111 -10.98 18.59 -4.38
C ASP A 111 -10.30 19.46 -3.31
N GLU A 112 -9.91 18.88 -2.19
CA GLU A 112 -9.22 19.61 -1.13
C GLU A 112 -7.84 20.09 -1.59
N THR A 113 -7.53 21.36 -1.37
CA THR A 113 -6.32 22.04 -1.85
C THR A 113 -5.04 21.30 -1.46
N GLU A 114 -4.97 20.81 -0.22
CA GLU A 114 -3.80 20.08 0.28
C GLU A 114 -3.56 18.76 -0.47
N ILE A 115 -4.63 18.04 -0.82
CA ILE A 115 -4.53 16.80 -1.59
C ILE A 115 -4.22 17.10 -3.06
N VAL A 116 -4.87 18.11 -3.64
CA VAL A 116 -4.73 18.46 -5.06
C VAL A 116 -3.28 18.78 -5.44
N ARG A 117 -2.54 19.45 -4.57
CA ARG A 117 -1.13 19.81 -4.82
C ARG A 117 -0.17 18.60 -4.82
N HIS A 118 -0.58 17.47 -4.24
CA HIS A 118 0.22 16.24 -4.21
C HIS A 118 -0.03 15.32 -5.40
N GLY A 119 -0.78 15.79 -6.41
CA GLY A 119 -0.98 15.08 -7.66
C GLY A 119 -2.11 14.05 -7.62
N ARG A 120 -1.97 13.00 -8.43
CA ARG A 120 -2.99 11.96 -8.56
C ARG A 120 -2.90 10.95 -7.43
N SER A 121 -4.03 10.65 -6.82
CA SER A 121 -4.17 9.74 -5.67
C SER A 121 -5.62 9.27 -5.55
N LEU A 122 -5.89 8.34 -4.64
CA LEU A 122 -7.25 7.97 -4.24
C LEU A 122 -7.70 8.73 -2.98
N GLY A 123 -7.14 9.92 -2.74
CA GLY A 123 -7.41 10.74 -1.56
C GLY A 123 -8.85 11.21 -1.39
N GLY A 124 -9.68 11.14 -2.45
CA GLY A 124 -11.10 11.42 -2.40
C GLY A 124 -11.96 10.27 -1.88
N ALA A 125 -11.38 9.11 -1.57
CA ALA A 125 -12.11 8.00 -0.98
C ALA A 125 -12.61 8.34 0.43
N THR A 126 -13.79 7.84 0.79
CA THR A 126 -14.37 8.00 2.11
C THR A 126 -15.08 6.74 2.57
N LEU A 127 -15.13 6.54 3.89
CA LEU A 127 -15.99 5.54 4.51
C LEU A 127 -17.13 6.24 5.25
N VAL A 128 -18.32 5.70 5.14
CA VAL A 128 -19.51 6.22 5.83
C VAL A 128 -20.05 5.14 6.75
N ASP A 129 -20.02 5.40 8.05
CA ASP A 129 -20.75 4.63 9.05
C ASP A 129 -22.17 5.17 9.11
N SER A 130 -23.10 4.45 8.51
CA SER A 130 -24.51 4.85 8.44
C SER A 130 -25.21 4.83 9.81
N LYS A 131 -24.72 3.99 10.74
CA LYS A 131 -25.27 3.84 12.09
C LYS A 131 -24.94 5.06 12.96
N SER A 132 -23.66 5.45 13.01
CA SER A 132 -23.21 6.61 13.79
C SER A 132 -23.29 7.93 13.00
N LYS A 133 -23.64 7.89 11.72
CA LYS A 133 -23.69 9.04 10.79
C LYS A 133 -22.34 9.76 10.69
N LYS A 134 -21.25 9.01 10.78
CA LYS A 134 -19.88 9.52 10.65
C LYS A 134 -19.29 9.21 9.29
N ARG A 135 -18.48 10.15 8.80
CA ARG A 135 -17.67 9.98 7.59
C ARG A 135 -16.20 10.01 7.97
N TYR A 136 -15.44 9.07 7.44
CA TYR A 136 -14.01 8.95 7.62
C TYR A 136 -13.33 9.24 6.28
N TYR A 137 -12.32 10.09 6.32
CA TYR A 137 -11.53 10.50 5.15
C TYR A 137 -10.20 9.78 5.15
N VAL A 138 -9.59 9.63 3.97
CA VAL A 138 -8.23 9.11 3.86
C VAL A 138 -7.29 9.91 4.75
N LEU A 139 -6.48 9.20 5.53
CA LEU A 139 -5.47 9.81 6.39
C LEU A 139 -4.43 10.56 5.59
N ARG A 140 -3.77 11.50 6.24
CA ARG A 140 -2.69 12.31 5.66
C ARG A 140 -1.48 12.30 6.56
N ASP A 141 -0.31 12.40 5.94
CA ASP A 141 0.92 12.65 6.67
C ASP A 141 1.02 14.13 7.12
N THR A 142 2.12 14.48 7.79
CA THR A 142 2.38 15.83 8.29
C THR A 142 2.55 16.87 7.18
N ASP A 143 2.86 16.45 5.96
CA ASP A 143 2.97 17.29 4.77
C ASP A 143 1.64 17.42 4.02
N GLY A 144 0.57 16.77 4.50
CA GLY A 144 -0.77 16.76 3.89
C GLY A 144 -0.92 15.76 2.74
N ARG A 145 0.04 14.83 2.54
CA ARG A 145 -0.05 13.80 1.51
C ARG A 145 -1.04 12.73 1.94
N PRO A 146 -1.97 12.31 1.07
CA PRO A 146 -2.91 11.25 1.43
C PRO A 146 -2.19 9.89 1.54
N LEU A 147 -2.51 9.13 2.59
CA LEU A 147 -1.99 7.78 2.81
C LEU A 147 -2.75 6.77 1.94
N THR A 148 -2.43 6.76 0.67
CA THR A 148 -3.03 5.94 -0.37
C THR A 148 -2.09 5.80 -1.56
N THR A 149 -2.43 4.91 -2.50
CA THR A 149 -1.72 4.81 -3.78
C THR A 149 -1.75 6.13 -4.52
N THR A 150 -0.59 6.53 -5.02
CA THR A 150 -0.35 7.79 -5.75
C THR A 150 0.40 7.55 -7.05
N GLY A 151 0.52 8.59 -7.89
CA GLY A 151 1.43 8.58 -9.05
C GLY A 151 0.90 7.86 -10.29
N PHE A 152 -0.34 7.41 -10.32
CA PHE A 152 -0.97 6.81 -11.49
C PHE A 152 -1.67 7.87 -12.36
N SER A 153 -1.79 7.60 -13.66
CA SER A 153 -2.47 8.55 -14.57
C SER A 153 -3.49 7.88 -15.49
N SER A 154 -3.13 6.78 -16.11
CA SER A 154 -3.97 6.04 -17.04
C SER A 154 -3.70 4.54 -16.90
N LEU A 155 -4.67 3.73 -17.27
CA LEU A 155 -4.58 2.28 -17.35
C LEU A 155 -4.87 1.85 -18.80
N LYS A 156 -4.05 0.95 -19.33
CA LYS A 156 -4.30 0.30 -20.62
C LYS A 156 -5.48 -0.65 -20.50
N SER A 157 -6.06 -1.07 -21.63
CA SER A 157 -7.06 -2.14 -21.65
C SER A 157 -6.53 -3.39 -20.94
N GLY A 158 -7.31 -3.92 -20.00
CA GLY A 158 -6.96 -5.09 -19.17
C GLY A 158 -5.91 -4.83 -18.08
N GLU A 159 -5.39 -3.59 -17.95
CA GLU A 159 -4.40 -3.28 -16.92
C GLU A 159 -5.04 -3.18 -15.53
N SER A 160 -4.35 -3.74 -14.54
CA SER A 160 -4.71 -3.71 -13.13
C SER A 160 -3.61 -3.06 -12.31
N LEU A 161 -4.01 -2.14 -11.43
CA LEU A 161 -3.15 -1.43 -10.48
C LEU A 161 -3.55 -1.81 -9.06
N ALA A 162 -2.65 -2.43 -8.30
CA ALA A 162 -2.87 -2.66 -6.87
C ALA A 162 -2.96 -1.32 -6.13
N VAL A 163 -3.99 -1.18 -5.30
CA VAL A 163 -4.26 0.06 -4.56
C VAL A 163 -4.51 -0.21 -3.09
N PHE A 164 -4.18 0.79 -2.27
CA PHE A 164 -4.53 0.83 -0.85
C PHE A 164 -5.00 2.23 -0.46
N MET A 165 -5.77 2.30 0.62
CA MET A 165 -6.23 3.54 1.25
C MET A 165 -6.30 3.33 2.76
N GLN A 166 -5.74 4.27 3.54
CA GLN A 166 -5.80 4.21 5.00
C GLN A 166 -6.77 5.26 5.57
N PHE A 167 -7.53 4.82 6.55
CA PHE A 167 -8.54 5.64 7.23
C PHE A 167 -8.36 5.55 8.75
N PRO A 168 -8.88 6.52 9.53
CA PRO A 168 -9.11 6.29 10.94
C PRO A 168 -10.07 5.10 11.11
N ALA A 169 -9.78 4.18 12.03
CA ALA A 169 -10.66 3.04 12.24
C ALA A 169 -12.00 3.51 12.86
N PRO A 170 -13.15 3.07 12.33
CA PRO A 170 -14.43 3.19 13.00
C PRO A 170 -14.41 2.48 14.37
N PRO A 171 -15.37 2.73 15.29
CA PRO A 171 -15.48 1.97 16.53
C PRO A 171 -15.48 0.45 16.32
N ALA A 172 -15.00 -0.31 17.30
CA ALA A 172 -14.86 -1.76 17.17
C ALA A 172 -16.20 -2.49 16.95
N ASP A 173 -17.30 -1.90 17.38
CA ASP A 173 -18.69 -2.37 17.19
C ASP A 173 -19.30 -2.00 15.84
N THR A 174 -18.53 -1.37 14.94
CA THR A 174 -18.93 -1.09 13.56
C THR A 174 -18.43 -2.22 12.66
N PRO A 175 -19.31 -3.16 12.24
CA PRO A 175 -18.89 -4.32 11.44
C PRO A 175 -18.77 -4.01 9.95
N GLU A 176 -19.45 -2.94 9.48
CA GLU A 176 -19.52 -2.58 8.08
C GLU A 176 -19.56 -1.07 7.87
N VAL A 177 -19.11 -0.63 6.72
CA VAL A 177 -19.17 0.77 6.27
C VAL A 177 -19.52 0.83 4.80
N VAL A 178 -20.05 1.97 4.36
CA VAL A 178 -20.22 2.26 2.93
C VAL A 178 -18.96 2.93 2.42
N PHE A 179 -18.26 2.27 1.52
CA PHE A 179 -17.13 2.84 0.82
C PHE A 179 -17.63 3.69 -0.36
N GLN A 180 -17.04 4.87 -0.52
CA GLN A 180 -17.34 5.81 -1.59
C GLN A 180 -16.04 6.32 -2.22
N LEU A 181 -15.97 6.33 -3.55
CA LEU A 181 -14.92 6.97 -4.32
C LEU A 181 -15.58 7.80 -5.41
N PRO A 182 -15.22 9.08 -5.58
CA PRO A 182 -15.78 9.91 -6.64
C PRO A 182 -15.71 9.24 -8.00
N THR A 183 -16.77 9.32 -8.79
CA THR A 183 -16.96 8.69 -10.12
C THR A 183 -17.20 7.18 -10.11
N PHE A 184 -17.21 6.53 -8.95
CA PHE A 184 -17.52 5.11 -8.79
C PHE A 184 -18.85 4.90 -8.05
N ALA A 185 -19.49 3.76 -8.31
CA ALA A 185 -20.62 3.32 -7.52
C ALA A 185 -20.18 3.07 -6.08
N SER A 186 -21.06 3.34 -5.11
CA SER A 186 -20.77 3.04 -3.69
C SER A 186 -20.99 1.56 -3.40
N ALA A 187 -20.24 1.01 -2.43
CA ALA A 187 -20.44 -0.38 -1.97
C ALA A 187 -20.36 -0.46 -0.44
N THR A 188 -21.17 -1.35 0.13
CA THR A 188 -21.02 -1.73 1.55
C THR A 188 -19.91 -2.78 1.63
N ILE A 189 -18.96 -2.55 2.54
CA ILE A 189 -17.81 -3.43 2.79
C ILE A 189 -17.77 -3.85 4.24
N GLN A 190 -17.46 -5.13 4.49
CA GLN A 190 -17.31 -5.68 5.84
C GLN A 190 -15.91 -5.41 6.34
N ILE A 191 -15.77 -5.08 7.62
CA ILE A 191 -14.49 -4.83 8.29
C ILE A 191 -14.07 -6.12 8.96
N SER A 192 -12.84 -6.58 8.71
CA SER A 192 -12.18 -7.69 9.37
C SER A 192 -11.12 -7.21 10.36
N GLY A 193 -10.93 -7.96 11.45
CA GLY A 193 -9.96 -7.67 12.50
C GLY A 193 -10.57 -7.20 13.80
#